data_d155d8ed08db5457f3eac9e57e155307
#
_entry.id   d155d8ed08db5457f3eac9e57e155307
#
_cell.length_a   1.000
_cell.length_b   1.000
_cell.length_c   1.000
_cell.angle_alpha   90.00
_cell.angle_beta   90.00
_cell.angle_gamma   90.00
#
_symmetry.space_group_name_H-M   'P 1'
#
loop_
_entity.id
_entity.type
_entity.pdbx_description
1 polymer ?
#
loop_
_entity_poly.entity_id
_entity_poly.type
_entity_poly.pdbx_seq_one_letter_code
_entity_poly.pdbx_strand_id
1 'polypeptide(L)'
;MNVPAKQPFNLFSYLKLIKPYWRKLVRRWYVPVTLALLLGLYSWYNESEKSPYFSAQITYMLEDEILNGSTVSNPLMSAITGQSPTNNKDIMNDLAFSNLLIEYTLLRNISENGKNIPLVNYLLKKQGVDSANPAWFASGYQIGENPSKDEMLRSYSNAIKRTFKASSRESGLLTMSFSYADAFFCKRFLELHLHTISDFYIDKRMDRANMIIKATIRRRDSLLAALQGKEFSSASIQDQGFGTVMRRASVPQTQLQRDITMLNAQYGESLAALNAAKMELEKKRPFIAVVDDIRFPLEATYPEPYKKGAIFGFVGLFLGTVLVVGFHLAKEFLVKQKQAFRKMNP
;
A
#
# COMPACT_ATOMS: atom_id res chain seq x y z
N MET A 1 -26.62 -56.15 9.29
CA MET A 1 -25.82 -55.30 8.37
C MET A 1 -24.35 -55.50 8.69
N ASN A 2 -23.65 -56.37 7.89
CA ASN A 2 -22.22 -56.62 8.08
C ASN A 2 -21.41 -55.51 7.41
N VAL A 3 -20.71 -54.72 8.23
CA VAL A 3 -19.72 -53.72 7.74
C VAL A 3 -18.49 -54.53 7.29
N PRO A 4 -18.03 -54.42 6.03
CA PRO A 4 -16.81 -55.09 5.59
C PRO A 4 -15.61 -54.50 6.30
N ALA A 5 -14.85 -55.36 6.99
CA ALA A 5 -13.61 -55.01 7.68
C ALA A 5 -12.62 -54.37 6.70
N LYS A 6 -12.12 -53.18 7.03
CA LYS A 6 -11.02 -52.47 6.30
C LYS A 6 -9.81 -53.42 6.28
N GLN A 7 -9.46 -53.91 5.09
CA GLN A 7 -8.25 -54.72 4.91
C GLN A 7 -7.02 -53.87 5.33
N PRO A 8 -6.09 -54.41 6.10
CA PRO A 8 -4.89 -53.69 6.51
C PRO A 8 -4.06 -53.33 5.29
N PHE A 9 -3.52 -52.08 5.30
CA PHE A 9 -2.70 -51.48 4.25
C PHE A 9 -1.43 -52.34 4.04
N ASN A 10 -1.44 -53.21 3.04
CA ASN A 10 -0.39 -54.19 2.79
C ASN A 10 0.62 -53.65 1.78
N LEU A 11 1.67 -52.97 2.28
CA LEU A 11 2.78 -52.39 1.49
C LEU A 11 3.40 -53.36 0.48
N PHE A 12 3.46 -54.67 0.83
CA PHE A 12 3.98 -55.72 -0.05
C PHE A 12 3.13 -55.96 -1.29
N SER A 13 1.81 -55.73 -1.25
CA SER A 13 0.92 -55.87 -2.40
C SER A 13 1.16 -54.75 -3.42
N TYR A 14 1.45 -53.53 -2.95
CA TYR A 14 1.78 -52.41 -3.84
C TYR A 14 3.17 -52.55 -4.46
N LEU A 15 4.16 -53.05 -3.75
CA LEU A 15 5.49 -53.35 -4.26
C LEU A 15 5.48 -54.39 -5.38
N LYS A 16 4.63 -55.43 -5.28
CA LYS A 16 4.43 -56.42 -6.35
C LYS A 16 3.81 -55.81 -7.61
N LEU A 17 2.90 -54.84 -7.48
CA LEU A 17 2.29 -54.11 -8.59
C LEU A 17 3.27 -53.17 -9.32
N ILE A 18 4.25 -52.59 -8.58
CA ILE A 18 5.22 -51.65 -9.12
C ILE A 18 6.38 -52.35 -9.86
N LYS A 19 6.74 -53.59 -9.46
CA LYS A 19 7.88 -54.33 -10.02
C LYS A 19 7.87 -54.49 -11.57
N PRO A 20 6.75 -54.78 -12.26
CA PRO A 20 6.73 -54.88 -13.71
C PRO A 20 6.91 -53.51 -14.41
N TYR A 21 6.44 -52.42 -13.78
CA TYR A 21 6.61 -51.06 -14.31
C TYR A 21 8.04 -50.55 -14.16
N TRP A 22 8.73 -50.96 -13.05
CA TRP A 22 10.14 -50.63 -12.84
C TRP A 22 11.06 -51.19 -13.94
N ARG A 23 10.88 -52.43 -14.36
CA ARG A 23 11.65 -53.02 -15.47
C ARG A 23 11.39 -52.28 -16.79
N LYS A 24 10.18 -51.83 -17.03
CA LYS A 24 9.82 -51.09 -18.25
C LYS A 24 10.39 -49.64 -18.20
N LEU A 25 10.43 -49.01 -17.01
CA LEU A 25 11.03 -47.72 -16.76
C LEU A 25 12.54 -47.77 -17.02
N VAL A 26 13.24 -48.75 -16.48
CA VAL A 26 14.68 -48.97 -16.67
C VAL A 26 14.99 -49.20 -18.16
N ARG A 27 14.14 -49.87 -18.93
CA ARG A 27 14.36 -50.07 -20.38
C ARG A 27 14.18 -48.79 -21.19
N ARG A 28 13.42 -47.79 -20.65
CA ARG A 28 13.17 -46.47 -21.30
C ARG A 28 13.64 -45.29 -20.46
N TRP A 29 14.71 -45.51 -19.69
CA TRP A 29 15.28 -44.52 -18.78
C TRP A 29 15.68 -43.20 -19.48
N TYR A 30 15.97 -43.27 -20.79
CA TYR A 30 16.34 -42.12 -21.59
C TYR A 30 15.21 -41.07 -21.67
N VAL A 31 13.92 -41.46 -21.63
CA VAL A 31 12.77 -40.52 -21.75
C VAL A 31 12.68 -39.57 -20.55
N PRO A 32 12.65 -40.03 -19.30
CA PRO A 32 12.64 -39.13 -18.15
C PRO A 32 13.95 -38.31 -18.04
N VAL A 33 15.10 -38.87 -18.42
CA VAL A 33 16.37 -38.18 -18.36
C VAL A 33 16.47 -37.08 -19.43
N THR A 34 16.05 -37.35 -20.67
CA THR A 34 16.03 -36.30 -21.73
C THR A 34 15.08 -35.16 -21.38
N LEU A 35 13.89 -35.50 -20.82
CA LEU A 35 12.92 -34.46 -20.39
C LEU A 35 13.47 -33.63 -19.22
N ALA A 36 14.16 -34.29 -18.26
CA ALA A 36 14.82 -33.62 -17.14
C ALA A 36 15.93 -32.66 -17.62
N LEU A 37 16.76 -33.13 -18.58
CA LEU A 37 17.81 -32.31 -19.17
C LEU A 37 17.24 -31.12 -19.96
N LEU A 38 16.22 -31.32 -20.78
CA LEU A 38 15.60 -30.24 -21.55
C LEU A 38 15.00 -29.17 -20.64
N LEU A 39 14.19 -29.55 -19.65
CA LEU A 39 13.59 -28.62 -18.74
C LEU A 39 14.59 -27.96 -17.80
N GLY A 40 15.59 -28.72 -17.32
CA GLY A 40 16.67 -28.20 -16.50
C GLY A 40 17.53 -27.18 -17.23
N LEU A 41 17.99 -27.50 -18.45
CA LEU A 41 18.79 -26.58 -19.27
C LEU A 41 18.01 -25.36 -19.72
N TYR A 42 16.75 -25.51 -20.10
CA TYR A 42 15.87 -24.38 -20.44
C TYR A 42 15.69 -23.42 -19.26
N SER A 43 15.44 -23.97 -18.07
CA SER A 43 15.29 -23.16 -16.85
C SER A 43 16.61 -22.49 -16.45
N TRP A 44 17.73 -23.22 -16.55
CA TRP A 44 19.06 -22.68 -16.29
C TRP A 44 19.41 -21.52 -17.22
N TYR A 45 19.18 -21.69 -18.54
CA TYR A 45 19.43 -20.66 -19.54
C TYR A 45 18.57 -19.40 -19.29
N ASN A 46 17.28 -19.58 -19.10
CA ASN A 46 16.35 -18.47 -18.84
C ASN A 46 16.64 -17.70 -17.54
N GLU A 47 17.20 -18.37 -16.53
CA GLU A 47 17.59 -17.70 -15.29
C GLU A 47 18.95 -17.01 -15.37
N SER A 48 19.86 -17.53 -16.20
CA SER A 48 21.20 -16.94 -16.35
C SER A 48 21.19 -15.61 -17.11
N GLU A 49 20.17 -15.36 -17.93
CA GLU A 49 19.98 -14.07 -18.64
C GLU A 49 19.40 -12.96 -17.75
N LYS A 50 18.91 -13.28 -16.55
CA LYS A 50 18.32 -12.28 -15.66
C LYS A 50 19.38 -11.42 -15.02
N SER A 51 19.16 -10.10 -15.07
CA SER A 51 19.99 -9.13 -14.37
C SER A 51 19.89 -9.29 -12.84
N PRO A 52 20.94 -8.98 -12.08
CA PRO A 52 20.86 -8.94 -10.62
C PRO A 52 19.81 -7.92 -10.17
N TYR A 53 19.14 -8.22 -9.05
CA TYR A 53 18.21 -7.31 -8.40
C TYR A 53 18.86 -6.71 -7.17
N PHE A 54 18.72 -5.39 -7.04
CA PHE A 54 19.13 -4.67 -5.84
C PHE A 54 17.92 -4.55 -4.90
N SER A 55 18.13 -4.81 -3.62
CA SER A 55 17.11 -4.67 -2.60
C SER A 55 17.42 -3.48 -1.70
N ALA A 56 16.48 -2.56 -1.59
CA ALA A 56 16.52 -1.46 -0.63
C ALA A 56 15.45 -1.69 0.44
N GLN A 57 15.76 -1.27 1.67
CA GLN A 57 14.86 -1.35 2.81
C GLN A 57 14.95 -0.07 3.62
N ILE A 58 13.80 0.44 4.06
CA ILE A 58 13.68 1.57 4.98
C ILE A 58 12.80 1.18 6.16
N THR A 59 13.23 1.53 7.36
CA THR A 59 12.47 1.30 8.58
C THR A 59 12.12 2.63 9.20
N TYR A 60 10.86 2.82 9.55
CA TYR A 60 10.35 4.07 10.13
C TYR A 60 9.30 3.77 11.20
N MET A 61 9.00 4.77 12.02
CA MET A 61 7.95 4.69 13.03
C MET A 61 7.10 5.96 13.06
N LEU A 62 5.87 5.79 13.53
CA LEU A 62 4.93 6.87 13.79
C LEU A 62 5.04 7.28 15.25
N GLU A 63 5.36 8.53 15.52
CA GLU A 63 5.56 9.03 16.89
C GLU A 63 4.25 9.11 17.70
N ASP A 64 3.10 9.15 17.05
CA ASP A 64 1.78 9.07 17.70
C ASP A 64 1.61 7.85 18.62
N GLU A 65 2.37 6.77 18.41
CA GLU A 65 2.32 5.57 19.23
C GLU A 65 3.24 5.63 20.46
N ILE A 66 4.30 6.43 20.41
CA ILE A 66 5.24 6.56 21.55
C ILE A 66 4.58 7.35 22.69
N LEU A 67 3.83 8.40 22.35
CA LEU A 67 3.14 9.23 23.34
C LEU A 67 1.85 8.58 23.87
N ASN A 68 1.23 7.70 23.09
CA ASN A 68 0.01 6.98 23.44
C ASN A 68 0.26 5.52 23.87
N GLY A 69 1.48 5.16 24.25
CA GLY A 69 1.88 3.81 24.67
C GLY A 69 1.10 3.18 25.83
N SER A 70 -0.04 3.75 26.17
CA SER A 70 -1.01 3.23 27.14
C SER A 70 -2.44 3.74 26.90
N THR A 71 -2.85 3.97 25.67
CA THR A 71 -4.29 3.96 25.43
C THR A 71 -4.78 2.51 25.50
N VAL A 72 -5.02 2.06 26.72
CA VAL A 72 -6.16 1.21 26.99
C VAL A 72 -7.30 1.87 26.23
N SER A 73 -7.55 1.38 25.00
CA SER A 73 -8.72 1.78 24.22
C SER A 73 -9.91 1.44 25.08
N ASN A 74 -10.46 2.46 25.77
CA ASN A 74 -11.68 2.28 26.53
C ASN A 74 -12.73 1.77 25.52
N PRO A 75 -13.13 0.51 25.59
CA PRO A 75 -14.09 -0.07 24.64
C PRO A 75 -15.42 0.68 24.67
N LEU A 76 -15.70 1.39 25.75
CA LEU A 76 -16.84 2.29 25.89
C LEU A 76 -16.73 3.53 24.99
N MET A 77 -15.54 4.13 24.83
CA MET A 77 -15.34 5.29 23.96
C MET A 77 -15.40 4.91 22.46
N SER A 78 -14.88 3.75 22.07
CA SER A 78 -15.01 3.26 20.68
C SER A 78 -16.47 2.94 20.32
N ALA A 79 -17.26 2.42 21.27
CA ALA A 79 -18.68 2.16 21.07
C ALA A 79 -19.52 3.46 20.93
N ILE A 80 -19.13 4.53 21.62
CA ILE A 80 -19.86 5.84 21.56
C ILE A 80 -19.43 6.63 20.31
N THR A 81 -18.18 6.54 19.89
CA THR A 81 -17.66 7.30 18.72
C THR A 81 -17.81 6.57 17.40
N GLY A 82 -18.22 5.28 17.40
CA GLY A 82 -18.32 4.45 16.19
C GLY A 82 -16.98 4.24 15.48
N GLN A 83 -15.87 4.56 16.14
CA GLN A 83 -14.54 4.34 15.61
C GLN A 83 -14.05 2.96 16.04
N SER A 84 -14.02 2.02 15.09
CA SER A 84 -13.20 0.82 15.26
C SER A 84 -11.76 1.23 15.59
N PRO A 85 -11.04 0.54 16.48
CA PRO A 85 -9.62 0.76 16.72
C PRO A 85 -8.84 0.29 15.49
N THR A 86 -8.90 1.06 14.41
CA THR A 86 -8.04 0.87 13.27
C THR A 86 -6.64 1.28 13.69
N ASN A 87 -5.77 0.30 13.77
CA ASN A 87 -4.36 0.50 14.08
C ASN A 87 -3.77 1.45 13.04
N ASN A 88 -3.21 2.58 13.43
CA ASN A 88 -2.57 3.53 12.51
C ASN A 88 -1.51 2.86 11.62
N LYS A 89 -0.92 1.76 12.09
CA LYS A 89 0.03 0.91 11.35
C LYS A 89 -0.60 0.22 10.14
N ASP A 90 -1.80 -0.31 10.30
CA ASP A 90 -2.51 -0.99 9.21
C ASP A 90 -2.88 0.00 8.12
N ILE A 91 -3.31 1.21 8.51
CA ILE A 91 -3.58 2.30 7.57
C ILE A 91 -2.32 2.68 6.79
N MET A 92 -1.16 2.80 7.45
CA MET A 92 0.11 3.13 6.76
C MET A 92 0.53 2.03 5.80
N ASN A 93 0.36 0.76 6.18
CA ASN A 93 0.62 -0.37 5.28
C ASN A 93 -0.31 -0.34 4.06
N ASP A 94 -1.61 -0.09 4.25
CA ASP A 94 -2.57 -0.01 3.16
C ASP A 94 -2.26 1.16 2.22
N LEU A 95 -1.87 2.31 2.77
CA LEU A 95 -1.41 3.46 1.99
C LEU A 95 -0.16 3.13 1.17
N ALA A 96 0.79 2.37 1.74
CA ALA A 96 2.00 1.97 1.04
C ALA A 96 1.72 1.10 -0.19
N PHE A 97 0.63 0.33 -0.19
CA PHE A 97 0.18 -0.45 -1.35
C PHE A 97 -0.81 0.29 -2.26
N SER A 98 -1.12 1.56 -2.00
CA SER A 98 -2.03 2.33 -2.84
C SER A 98 -1.42 2.61 -4.22
N ASN A 99 -2.14 2.24 -5.31
CA ASN A 99 -1.71 2.55 -6.68
C ASN A 99 -1.54 4.05 -6.87
N LEU A 100 -2.50 4.83 -6.37
CA LEU A 100 -2.49 6.27 -6.51
C LEU A 100 -1.24 6.91 -5.88
N LEU A 101 -0.83 6.43 -4.69
CA LEU A 101 0.36 6.97 -4.01
C LEU A 101 1.66 6.54 -4.70
N ILE A 102 1.70 5.33 -5.28
CA ILE A 102 2.81 4.88 -6.11
C ILE A 102 2.91 5.76 -7.38
N GLU A 103 1.78 6.03 -8.04
CA GLU A 103 1.72 6.90 -9.21
C GLU A 103 2.18 8.34 -8.88
N TYR A 104 1.72 8.92 -7.77
CA TYR A 104 2.22 10.21 -7.28
C TYR A 104 3.72 10.19 -6.97
N THR A 105 4.22 9.09 -6.42
CA THR A 105 5.66 8.93 -6.17
C THR A 105 6.46 8.93 -7.46
N LEU A 106 5.97 8.25 -8.51
CA LEU A 106 6.60 8.21 -9.83
C LEU A 106 6.63 9.58 -10.52
N LEU A 107 5.67 10.45 -10.20
CA LEU A 107 5.61 11.81 -10.72
C LEU A 107 6.45 12.82 -9.92
N ARG A 108 6.96 12.45 -8.74
CA ARG A 108 7.86 13.33 -7.97
C ARG A 108 9.19 13.54 -8.71
N ASN A 109 9.67 14.77 -8.62
CA ASN A 109 10.92 15.16 -9.26
C ASN A 109 12.14 14.63 -8.50
N ILE A 110 13.10 14.13 -9.25
CA ILE A 110 14.45 13.82 -8.79
C ILE A 110 15.45 14.73 -9.48
N SER A 111 16.56 15.03 -8.80
CA SER A 111 17.69 15.71 -9.42
C SER A 111 18.63 14.68 -10.07
N GLU A 112 18.70 14.70 -11.40
CA GLU A 112 19.64 13.91 -12.17
C GLU A 112 20.51 14.86 -13.02
N ASN A 113 21.81 14.87 -12.84
CA ASN A 113 22.77 15.70 -13.57
C ASN A 113 22.39 17.21 -13.56
N GLY A 114 21.87 17.73 -12.43
CA GLY A 114 21.46 19.12 -12.29
C GLY A 114 20.10 19.46 -12.94
N LYS A 115 19.40 18.50 -13.52
CA LYS A 115 18.04 18.65 -14.04
C LYS A 115 17.03 17.97 -13.14
N ASN A 116 15.92 18.66 -12.88
CA ASN A 116 14.81 18.08 -12.14
C ASN A 116 13.87 17.39 -13.14
N ILE A 117 13.78 16.07 -13.03
CA ILE A 117 12.91 15.23 -13.86
C ILE A 117 12.02 14.35 -12.99
N PRO A 118 10.77 14.06 -13.39
CA PRO A 118 9.95 13.07 -12.72
C PRO A 118 10.63 11.70 -12.66
N LEU A 119 10.45 10.97 -11.55
CA LEU A 119 11.07 9.67 -11.34
C LEU A 119 10.69 8.65 -12.44
N VAL A 120 9.48 8.72 -12.97
CA VAL A 120 9.03 7.88 -14.09
C VAL A 120 9.87 8.10 -15.35
N ASN A 121 10.31 9.34 -15.62
CA ASN A 121 11.17 9.64 -16.76
C ASN A 121 12.56 9.02 -16.65
N TYR A 122 13.05 8.82 -15.43
CA TYR A 122 14.27 8.05 -15.22
C TYR A 122 14.12 6.60 -15.70
N LEU A 123 12.96 5.97 -15.43
CA LEU A 123 12.67 4.63 -15.95
C LEU A 123 12.57 4.61 -17.47
N LEU A 124 11.87 5.59 -18.06
CA LEU A 124 11.75 5.73 -19.51
C LEU A 124 13.10 5.89 -20.19
N LYS A 125 13.97 6.71 -19.63
CA LYS A 125 15.34 6.90 -20.11
C LYS A 125 16.16 5.60 -20.09
N LYS A 126 16.02 4.80 -19.04
CA LYS A 126 16.66 3.48 -18.94
C LYS A 126 16.13 2.49 -19.98
N GLN A 127 14.90 2.67 -20.46
CA GLN A 127 14.29 1.88 -21.53
C GLN A 127 14.62 2.44 -22.93
N GLY A 128 15.47 3.47 -23.03
CA GLY A 128 15.85 4.08 -24.30
C GLY A 128 14.85 5.10 -24.86
N VAL A 129 13.93 5.60 -24.03
CA VAL A 129 12.96 6.63 -24.42
C VAL A 129 13.56 8.01 -24.15
N ASP A 130 13.78 8.78 -25.20
CA ASP A 130 14.32 10.13 -25.11
C ASP A 130 13.29 11.17 -24.67
N SER A 131 13.79 12.31 -24.16
CA SER A 131 12.98 13.45 -23.69
C SER A 131 12.09 14.10 -24.79
N ALA A 132 12.40 13.89 -26.05
CA ALA A 132 11.59 14.32 -27.18
C ALA A 132 10.37 13.41 -27.45
N ASN A 133 10.29 12.25 -26.81
CA ASN A 133 9.21 11.30 -27.01
C ASN A 133 7.91 11.80 -26.34
N PRO A 134 6.73 11.71 -27.00
CA PRO A 134 5.44 12.05 -26.41
C PRO A 134 5.11 11.30 -25.10
N ALA A 135 5.72 10.13 -24.88
CA ALA A 135 5.58 9.37 -23.64
C ALA A 135 6.24 10.04 -22.42
N TRP A 136 7.12 11.02 -22.62
CA TRP A 136 7.79 11.74 -21.56
C TRP A 136 6.83 12.58 -20.73
N PHE A 137 6.98 12.55 -19.41
CA PHE A 137 6.14 13.32 -18.50
C PHE A 137 6.71 14.70 -18.27
N ALA A 138 5.85 15.72 -18.37
CA ALA A 138 6.22 17.07 -17.96
C ALA A 138 6.40 17.16 -16.44
N SER A 139 7.28 18.05 -15.97
CA SER A 139 7.36 18.36 -14.55
C SER A 139 6.05 19.02 -14.12
N GLY A 140 5.37 18.45 -13.11
CA GLY A 140 4.06 18.92 -12.67
C GLY A 140 2.87 18.30 -13.38
N TYR A 141 3.07 17.23 -14.19
CA TYR A 141 1.97 16.46 -14.77
C TYR A 141 0.97 16.00 -13.69
N GLN A 142 -0.32 16.16 -13.97
CA GLN A 142 -1.41 15.72 -13.09
C GLN A 142 -2.11 14.49 -13.67
N ILE A 143 -2.42 13.55 -12.80
CA ILE A 143 -3.18 12.36 -13.17
C ILE A 143 -4.57 12.80 -13.64
N GLY A 144 -5.00 12.31 -14.81
CA GLY A 144 -6.25 12.71 -15.46
C GLY A 144 -6.07 13.63 -16.66
N GLU A 145 -4.87 14.17 -16.92
CA GLU A 145 -4.62 15.03 -18.09
C GLU A 145 -4.56 14.25 -19.41
N ASN A 146 -4.02 13.04 -19.39
CA ASN A 146 -3.86 12.22 -20.59
C ASN A 146 -4.08 10.73 -20.29
N PRO A 147 -5.18 10.11 -20.78
CA PRO A 147 -5.52 8.72 -20.52
C PRO A 147 -4.41 7.72 -20.84
N SER A 148 -3.68 7.92 -21.96
CA SER A 148 -2.60 6.99 -22.36
C SER A 148 -1.40 7.06 -21.40
N LYS A 149 -1.08 8.24 -20.86
CA LYS A 149 -0.03 8.40 -19.84
C LYS A 149 -0.46 7.84 -18.50
N ASP A 150 -1.71 8.01 -18.14
CA ASP A 150 -2.27 7.45 -16.90
C ASP A 150 -2.29 5.92 -16.93
N GLU A 151 -2.61 5.32 -18.08
CA GLU A 151 -2.53 3.87 -18.25
C GLU A 151 -1.08 3.36 -18.13
N MET A 152 -0.13 4.10 -18.69
CA MET A 152 1.29 3.80 -18.54
C MET A 152 1.75 3.90 -17.08
N LEU A 153 1.36 4.96 -16.35
CA LEU A 153 1.64 5.09 -14.91
C LEU A 153 1.07 3.93 -14.12
N ARG A 154 -0.17 3.54 -14.40
CA ARG A 154 -0.84 2.39 -13.76
C ARG A 154 -0.10 1.09 -14.06
N SER A 155 0.40 0.90 -15.26
CA SER A 155 1.21 -0.26 -15.63
C SER A 155 2.50 -0.33 -14.81
N TYR A 156 3.23 0.79 -14.68
CA TYR A 156 4.42 0.87 -13.82
C TYR A 156 4.09 0.66 -12.35
N SER A 157 3.01 1.25 -11.85
CA SER A 157 2.55 1.06 -10.46
C SER A 157 2.30 -0.42 -10.16
N ASN A 158 1.60 -1.12 -11.05
CA ASN A 158 1.34 -2.56 -10.92
C ASN A 158 2.63 -3.41 -11.00
N ALA A 159 3.60 -3.02 -11.83
CA ALA A 159 4.90 -3.70 -11.91
C ALA A 159 5.70 -3.53 -10.61
N ILE A 160 5.73 -2.32 -10.05
CA ILE A 160 6.40 -1.99 -8.79
C ILE A 160 5.79 -2.78 -7.63
N LYS A 161 4.47 -2.86 -7.55
CA LYS A 161 3.77 -3.63 -6.49
C LYS A 161 4.20 -5.09 -6.38
N ARG A 162 4.60 -5.71 -7.47
CA ARG A 162 5.01 -7.13 -7.48
C ARG A 162 6.29 -7.38 -6.67
N THR A 163 7.16 -6.39 -6.56
CA THR A 163 8.45 -6.49 -5.88
C THR A 163 8.51 -5.62 -4.61
N PHE A 164 7.48 -4.81 -4.37
CA PHE A 164 7.34 -3.99 -3.17
C PHE A 164 6.73 -4.81 -2.03
N LYS A 165 7.26 -4.63 -0.83
CA LYS A 165 6.74 -5.25 0.40
C LYS A 165 6.71 -4.20 1.50
N ALA A 166 5.63 -4.18 2.25
CA ALA A 166 5.51 -3.40 3.48
C ALA A 166 5.03 -4.33 4.61
N SER A 167 5.59 -4.17 5.78
CA SER A 167 5.25 -4.96 6.95
C SER A 167 5.34 -4.12 8.21
N SER A 168 4.47 -4.38 9.18
CA SER A 168 4.53 -3.81 10.52
C SER A 168 5.01 -4.85 11.51
N ARG A 169 5.87 -4.44 12.46
CA ARG A 169 6.28 -5.27 13.59
C ARG A 169 5.43 -4.92 14.82
N GLU A 170 5.30 -5.86 15.74
CA GLU A 170 4.60 -5.63 17.01
C GLU A 170 5.20 -4.46 17.82
N SER A 171 6.51 -4.21 17.63
CA SER A 171 7.24 -3.09 18.25
C SER A 171 6.85 -1.69 17.77
N GLY A 172 5.90 -1.55 16.82
CA GLY A 172 5.54 -0.26 16.25
C GLY A 172 6.37 0.16 15.04
N LEU A 173 7.41 -0.59 14.71
CA LEU A 173 8.26 -0.32 13.56
C LEU A 173 7.58 -0.79 12.26
N LEU A 174 7.57 0.09 11.28
CA LEU A 174 7.10 -0.15 9.93
C LEU A 174 8.31 -0.30 9.02
N THR A 175 8.29 -1.32 8.18
CA THR A 175 9.39 -1.61 7.26
C THR A 175 8.86 -1.69 5.84
N MET A 176 9.43 -0.91 4.93
CA MET A 176 9.19 -1.02 3.50
C MET A 176 10.45 -1.53 2.81
N SER A 177 10.28 -2.45 1.88
CA SER A 177 11.36 -2.97 1.05
C SER A 177 10.93 -3.03 -0.41
N PHE A 178 11.87 -2.76 -1.29
CA PHE A 178 11.64 -2.75 -2.73
C PHE A 178 12.86 -3.33 -3.44
N SER A 179 12.61 -4.17 -4.44
CA SER A 179 13.68 -4.81 -5.22
C SER A 179 13.52 -4.49 -6.71
N TYR A 180 14.58 -3.98 -7.32
CA TYR A 180 14.60 -3.62 -8.73
C TYR A 180 15.98 -3.83 -9.35
N ALA A 181 16.07 -3.86 -10.69
CA ALA A 181 17.33 -4.04 -11.40
C ALA A 181 18.31 -2.86 -11.30
N ASP A 182 17.84 -1.68 -10.89
CA ASP A 182 18.65 -0.47 -10.75
C ASP A 182 18.69 -0.02 -9.29
N ALA A 183 19.89 0.04 -8.71
CA ALA A 183 20.12 0.39 -7.30
C ALA A 183 19.72 1.85 -6.98
N PHE A 184 19.98 2.78 -7.92
CA PHE A 184 19.63 4.19 -7.73
C PHE A 184 18.12 4.37 -7.72
N PHE A 185 17.42 3.72 -8.65
CA PHE A 185 15.96 3.75 -8.69
C PHE A 185 15.35 3.14 -7.42
N CYS A 186 15.87 1.98 -6.94
CA CYS A 186 15.43 1.35 -5.69
C CYS A 186 15.45 2.33 -4.52
N LYS A 187 16.58 2.98 -4.31
CA LYS A 187 16.76 3.94 -3.22
C LYS A 187 15.82 5.13 -3.37
N ARG A 188 15.85 5.80 -4.53
CA ARG A 188 15.05 7.00 -4.76
C ARG A 188 13.56 6.75 -4.70
N PHE A 189 13.10 5.62 -5.22
CA PHE A 189 11.70 5.25 -5.12
C PHE A 189 11.24 5.13 -3.67
N LEU A 190 11.96 4.38 -2.83
CA LEU A 190 11.57 4.19 -1.43
C LEU A 190 11.61 5.49 -0.61
N GLU A 191 12.65 6.32 -0.78
CA GLU A 191 12.73 7.62 -0.13
C GLU A 191 11.52 8.50 -0.50
N LEU A 192 11.26 8.65 -1.80
CA LEU A 192 10.16 9.46 -2.28
C LEU A 192 8.79 8.88 -1.94
N HIS A 193 8.67 7.55 -1.92
CA HIS A 193 7.43 6.88 -1.56
C HIS A 193 7.09 7.08 -0.09
N LEU A 194 8.07 6.96 0.80
CA LEU A 194 7.88 7.29 2.21
C LEU A 194 7.44 8.75 2.39
N HIS A 195 8.08 9.70 1.70
CA HIS A 195 7.68 11.10 1.74
C HIS A 195 6.25 11.30 1.21
N THR A 196 5.88 10.63 0.11
CA THR A 196 4.54 10.77 -0.48
C THR A 196 3.45 10.23 0.47
N ILE A 197 3.70 9.07 1.08
CA ILE A 197 2.78 8.48 2.07
C ILE A 197 2.68 9.39 3.30
N SER A 198 3.82 9.90 3.78
CA SER A 198 3.90 10.79 4.94
C SER A 198 3.09 12.07 4.72
N ASP A 199 3.32 12.74 3.60
CA ASP A 199 2.60 13.97 3.25
C ASP A 199 1.09 13.70 3.15
N PHE A 200 0.70 12.63 2.43
CA PHE A 200 -0.71 12.27 2.30
C PHE A 200 -1.37 11.95 3.64
N TYR A 201 -0.70 11.18 4.50
CA TYR A 201 -1.20 10.82 5.82
C TYR A 201 -1.37 12.06 6.73
N ILE A 202 -0.36 12.92 6.76
CA ILE A 202 -0.37 14.17 7.52
C ILE A 202 -1.50 15.07 7.00
N ASP A 203 -1.59 15.31 5.71
CA ASP A 203 -2.60 16.18 5.10
C ASP A 203 -4.01 15.70 5.44
N LYS A 204 -4.29 14.41 5.26
CA LYS A 204 -5.60 13.83 5.55
C LYS A 204 -5.98 13.91 7.03
N ARG A 205 -5.02 13.72 7.92
CA ARG A 205 -5.24 13.83 9.36
C ARG A 205 -5.46 15.27 9.80
N MET A 206 -4.78 16.22 9.16
CA MET A 206 -4.89 17.64 9.42
C MET A 206 -6.13 18.29 8.81
N ASP A 207 -6.69 17.73 7.71
CA ASP A 207 -7.86 18.28 7.01
C ASP A 207 -9.03 18.51 7.96
N ARG A 208 -9.35 17.53 8.81
CA ARG A 208 -10.46 17.61 9.78
C ARG A 208 -10.23 18.70 10.84
N ALA A 209 -9.01 18.79 11.36
CA ALA A 209 -8.65 19.81 12.34
C ALA A 209 -8.68 21.21 11.70
N ASN A 210 -8.20 21.33 10.48
CA ASN A 210 -8.27 22.59 9.70
C ASN A 210 -9.71 23.01 9.41
N MET A 211 -10.63 22.07 9.13
CA MET A 211 -12.05 22.40 8.98
C MET A 211 -12.65 22.97 10.26
N ILE A 212 -12.33 22.41 11.43
CA ILE A 212 -12.80 22.90 12.75
C ILE A 212 -12.26 24.32 12.98
N ILE A 213 -10.96 24.55 12.73
CA ILE A 213 -10.36 25.88 12.86
C ILE A 213 -11.04 26.90 11.97
N LYS A 214 -11.26 26.56 10.68
CA LYS A 214 -11.96 27.44 9.73
C LYS A 214 -13.38 27.77 10.18
N ALA A 215 -14.11 26.78 10.72
CA ALA A 215 -15.47 27.00 11.26
C ALA A 215 -15.45 27.92 12.48
N THR A 216 -14.50 27.72 13.39
CA THR A 216 -14.31 28.56 14.60
C THR A 216 -13.93 30.00 14.25
N ILE A 217 -13.07 30.19 13.23
CA ILE A 217 -12.72 31.53 12.70
C ILE A 217 -13.96 32.24 12.18
N ARG A 218 -14.78 31.55 11.36
CA ARG A 218 -16.02 32.15 10.83
C ARG A 218 -16.99 32.55 11.96
N ARG A 219 -17.11 31.69 12.99
CA ARG A 219 -17.95 32.00 14.15
C ARG A 219 -17.43 33.24 14.91
N ARG A 220 -16.13 33.32 15.18
CA ARG A 220 -15.49 34.49 15.80
C ARG A 220 -15.74 35.75 14.99
N ASP A 221 -15.54 35.72 13.68
CA ASP A 221 -15.70 36.90 12.81
C ASP A 221 -17.17 37.35 12.76
N SER A 222 -18.11 36.39 12.73
CA SER A 222 -19.54 36.69 12.82
C SER A 222 -19.92 37.35 14.15
N LEU A 223 -19.39 36.83 15.27
CA LEU A 223 -19.63 37.43 16.60
C LEU A 223 -19.02 38.82 16.71
N LEU A 224 -17.82 39.03 16.17
CA LEU A 224 -17.16 40.34 16.14
C LEU A 224 -17.99 41.35 15.34
N ALA A 225 -18.48 40.98 14.16
CA ALA A 225 -19.32 41.87 13.34
C ALA A 225 -20.65 42.21 14.05
N ALA A 226 -21.27 41.19 14.72
CA ALA A 226 -22.48 41.45 15.50
C ALA A 226 -22.24 42.37 16.70
N LEU A 227 -21.10 42.19 17.39
CA LEU A 227 -20.70 43.01 18.51
C LEU A 227 -20.50 44.47 18.07
N GLN A 228 -19.72 44.73 17.01
CA GLN A 228 -19.49 46.04 16.44
C GLN A 228 -20.81 46.73 16.01
N GLY A 229 -21.71 45.96 15.40
CA GLY A 229 -23.06 46.48 15.06
C GLY A 229 -23.89 46.91 16.25
N LYS A 230 -23.83 46.13 17.36
CA LYS A 230 -24.55 46.47 18.61
C LYS A 230 -23.87 47.63 19.35
N GLU A 231 -22.55 47.73 19.37
CA GLU A 231 -21.82 48.85 19.94
C GLU A 231 -22.13 50.17 19.20
N PHE A 232 -22.15 50.12 17.85
CA PHE A 232 -22.57 51.28 17.05
C PHE A 232 -24.00 51.70 17.33
N SER A 233 -24.92 50.73 17.44
CA SER A 233 -26.31 50.98 17.80
C SER A 233 -26.45 51.61 19.22
N SER A 234 -25.62 51.13 20.15
CA SER A 234 -25.59 51.67 21.53
C SER A 234 -25.13 53.14 21.56
N ALA A 235 -24.06 53.45 20.82
CA ALA A 235 -23.57 54.80 20.69
C ALA A 235 -24.61 55.73 20.06
N SER A 236 -25.29 55.29 19.00
CA SER A 236 -26.35 56.04 18.33
C SER A 236 -27.54 56.34 19.24
N ILE A 237 -27.97 55.37 20.08
CA ILE A 237 -29.06 55.60 21.05
C ILE A 237 -28.60 56.55 22.17
N GLN A 238 -27.37 56.49 22.58
CA GLN A 238 -26.82 57.35 23.59
C GLN A 238 -26.76 58.80 23.10
N ASP A 239 -26.35 59.06 21.84
CA ASP A 239 -26.34 60.36 21.21
C ASP A 239 -27.75 60.98 21.04
N GLN A 240 -28.73 60.14 20.77
CA GLN A 240 -30.15 60.58 20.66
C GLN A 240 -30.84 60.81 22.00
N GLY A 241 -30.32 60.20 23.05
CA GLY A 241 -30.89 60.23 24.41
C GLY A 241 -30.55 61.42 25.26
N PHE A 242 -29.69 62.34 24.81
CA PHE A 242 -29.34 63.55 25.55
C PHE A 242 -30.57 64.47 25.68
N GLY A 243 -31.26 64.33 26.82
CA GLY A 243 -32.38 65.19 27.18
C GLY A 243 -33.71 64.52 27.56
N THR A 244 -33.84 63.22 27.46
CA THR A 244 -35.09 62.48 27.78
C THR A 244 -35.00 61.81 29.17
N VAL A 245 -35.81 62.35 30.13
CA VAL A 245 -35.94 61.83 31.52
C VAL A 245 -36.91 60.67 31.65
N MET A 246 -37.41 60.07 30.58
CA MET A 246 -38.41 59.03 30.65
C MET A 246 -37.77 57.64 30.88
N ARG A 247 -38.15 56.98 32.00
CA ARG A 247 -37.73 55.59 32.30
C ARG A 247 -37.99 54.57 31.19
N ARG A 248 -39.01 54.75 30.35
CA ARG A 248 -39.30 53.91 29.16
C ARG A 248 -38.22 54.01 28.06
N ALA A 249 -37.49 55.12 27.96
CA ALA A 249 -36.45 55.34 26.99
C ALA A 249 -35.13 54.60 27.36
N SER A 250 -34.94 54.19 28.65
CA SER A 250 -33.79 53.42 29.10
C SER A 250 -33.87 51.91 28.87
N VAL A 251 -35.03 51.37 28.58
CA VAL A 251 -35.24 49.91 28.36
C VAL A 251 -34.48 49.39 27.15
N PRO A 252 -34.54 50.02 25.96
CA PRO A 252 -33.75 49.59 24.81
C PRO A 252 -32.24 49.62 25.06
N GLN A 253 -31.75 50.65 25.77
CA GLN A 253 -30.34 50.79 26.12
C GLN A 253 -29.90 49.69 27.08
N THR A 254 -30.71 49.31 28.10
CA THR A 254 -30.40 48.23 29.02
C THR A 254 -30.39 46.86 28.32
N GLN A 255 -31.33 46.65 27.37
CA GLN A 255 -31.35 45.42 26.57
C GLN A 255 -30.10 45.32 25.70
N LEU A 256 -29.73 46.42 25.00
CA LEU A 256 -28.59 46.47 24.14
C LEU A 256 -27.27 46.25 24.94
N GLN A 257 -27.18 46.78 26.14
CA GLN A 257 -26.01 46.57 27.03
C GLN A 257 -25.89 45.09 27.46
N ARG A 258 -27.02 44.41 27.69
CA ARG A 258 -27.02 42.96 27.97
C ARG A 258 -26.58 42.17 26.74
N ASP A 259 -27.08 42.52 25.53
CA ASP A 259 -26.68 41.88 24.30
C ASP A 259 -25.17 42.03 24.06
N ILE A 260 -24.62 43.24 24.24
CA ILE A 260 -23.18 43.49 24.09
C ILE A 260 -22.38 42.66 25.11
N THR A 261 -22.83 42.61 26.37
CA THR A 261 -22.11 41.80 27.38
C THR A 261 -22.12 40.32 27.03
N MET A 262 -23.28 39.79 26.54
CA MET A 262 -23.42 38.42 26.14
C MET A 262 -22.58 38.13 24.87
N LEU A 263 -22.58 39.02 23.89
CA LEU A 263 -21.76 38.86 22.68
C LEU A 263 -20.25 38.94 22.98
N ASN A 264 -19.82 39.81 23.90
CA ASN A 264 -18.45 39.87 24.38
C ASN A 264 -18.02 38.56 25.06
N ALA A 265 -18.87 37.97 25.91
CA ALA A 265 -18.60 36.67 26.52
C ALA A 265 -18.46 35.56 25.46
N GLN A 266 -19.39 35.50 24.50
CA GLN A 266 -19.37 34.53 23.40
C GLN A 266 -18.16 34.72 22.48
N TYR A 267 -17.76 35.99 22.21
CA TYR A 267 -16.56 36.28 21.43
C TYR A 267 -15.30 35.81 22.17
N GLY A 268 -15.19 36.09 23.49
CA GLY A 268 -14.10 35.60 24.31
C GLY A 268 -14.00 34.08 24.34
N GLU A 269 -15.15 33.38 24.50
CA GLU A 269 -15.21 31.93 24.42
C GLU A 269 -14.78 31.40 23.05
N SER A 270 -15.23 32.02 21.96
CA SER A 270 -14.83 31.64 20.60
C SER A 270 -13.33 31.85 20.33
N LEU A 271 -12.74 32.90 20.92
CA LEU A 271 -11.30 33.15 20.83
C LEU A 271 -10.50 32.08 21.61
N ALA A 272 -10.96 31.71 22.80
CA ALA A 272 -10.35 30.65 23.59
C ALA A 272 -10.45 29.28 22.86
N ALA A 273 -11.60 28.98 22.28
CA ALA A 273 -11.83 27.77 21.49
C ALA A 273 -10.90 27.73 20.26
N LEU A 274 -10.70 28.87 19.58
CA LEU A 274 -9.77 28.95 18.44
C LEU A 274 -8.33 28.69 18.86
N ASN A 275 -7.88 29.25 19.96
CA ASN A 275 -6.54 29.03 20.48
C ASN A 275 -6.35 27.58 20.92
N ALA A 276 -7.32 26.99 21.60
CA ALA A 276 -7.31 25.57 21.97
C ALA A 276 -7.24 24.66 20.72
N ALA A 277 -8.06 24.95 19.70
CA ALA A 277 -8.04 24.17 18.45
C ALA A 277 -6.71 24.26 17.70
N LYS A 278 -6.06 25.44 17.69
CA LYS A 278 -4.71 25.61 17.11
C LYS A 278 -3.65 24.83 17.89
N MET A 279 -3.66 24.90 19.20
CA MET A 279 -2.72 24.12 20.05
C MET A 279 -2.94 22.61 19.88
N GLU A 280 -4.19 22.17 19.75
CA GLU A 280 -4.51 20.76 19.51
C GLU A 280 -4.03 20.31 18.13
N LEU A 281 -4.13 21.17 17.12
CA LEU A 281 -3.60 20.90 15.78
C LEU A 281 -2.08 20.66 15.83
N GLU A 282 -1.34 21.53 16.52
CA GLU A 282 0.12 21.41 16.66
C GLU A 282 0.51 20.13 17.41
N LYS A 283 -0.21 19.79 18.49
CA LYS A 283 0.03 18.56 19.27
C LYS A 283 -0.30 17.28 18.48
N LYS A 284 -1.29 17.33 17.58
CA LYS A 284 -1.73 16.17 16.81
C LYS A 284 -1.03 16.01 15.47
N ARG A 285 -0.07 16.87 15.14
CA ARG A 285 0.70 16.73 13.90
C ARG A 285 1.55 15.46 13.99
N PRO A 286 1.22 14.40 13.23
CA PRO A 286 1.98 13.17 13.30
C PRO A 286 3.40 13.42 12.78
N PHE A 287 4.38 12.84 13.47
CA PHE A 287 5.77 12.87 13.06
C PHE A 287 6.18 11.45 12.64
N ILE A 288 6.82 11.33 11.48
CA ILE A 288 7.34 10.07 10.97
C ILE A 288 8.85 10.11 11.12
N ALA A 289 9.36 9.27 12.02
CA ALA A 289 10.79 9.15 12.27
C ALA A 289 11.36 8.00 11.45
N VAL A 290 12.38 8.28 10.63
CA VAL A 290 13.15 7.23 9.96
C VAL A 290 14.15 6.66 10.95
N VAL A 291 14.07 5.35 11.21
CA VAL A 291 14.94 4.62 12.13
C VAL A 291 16.17 4.09 11.38
N ASP A 292 15.93 3.41 10.25
CA ASP A 292 17.00 2.91 9.39
C ASP A 292 16.81 3.49 7.99
N ASP A 293 17.79 4.25 7.54
CA ASP A 293 17.84 4.85 6.22
C ASP A 293 18.62 3.98 5.22
N ILE A 294 18.32 4.16 3.94
CA ILE A 294 18.90 3.39 2.86
C ILE A 294 20.33 3.85 2.58
N ARG A 295 21.32 2.97 2.76
CA ARG A 295 22.73 3.26 2.52
C ARG A 295 23.25 2.45 1.33
N PHE A 296 24.14 3.09 0.54
CA PHE A 296 24.90 2.38 -0.47
C PHE A 296 26.16 1.71 0.14
N PRO A 297 26.64 0.55 -0.40
CA PRO A 297 26.04 -0.21 -1.51
C PRO A 297 24.81 -1.01 -1.10
N LEU A 298 23.83 -1.15 -2.01
CA LEU A 298 22.66 -2.00 -1.79
C LEU A 298 23.03 -3.48 -1.95
N GLU A 299 22.34 -4.34 -1.22
CA GLU A 299 22.48 -5.79 -1.38
C GLU A 299 22.01 -6.21 -2.77
N ALA A 300 22.94 -6.81 -3.52
CA ALA A 300 22.66 -7.37 -4.84
C ALA A 300 22.28 -8.86 -4.68
N THR A 301 21.08 -9.21 -5.08
CA THR A 301 20.65 -10.61 -5.18
C THR A 301 20.89 -11.09 -6.60
N TYR A 302 21.84 -11.98 -6.76
CA TYR A 302 22.13 -12.60 -8.06
C TYR A 302 21.15 -13.74 -8.33
N PRO A 303 20.73 -13.93 -9.59
CA PRO A 303 19.93 -15.09 -9.97
C PRO A 303 20.73 -16.37 -9.70
N GLU A 304 20.06 -17.40 -9.20
CA GLU A 304 20.69 -18.71 -8.91
C GLU A 304 20.26 -19.75 -9.95
N PRO A 305 20.88 -19.75 -11.15
CA PRO A 305 20.47 -20.61 -12.25
C PRO A 305 20.60 -22.10 -11.93
N TYR A 306 21.59 -22.46 -11.09
CA TYR A 306 21.81 -23.87 -10.69
C TYR A 306 20.63 -24.41 -9.86
N LYS A 307 20.15 -23.66 -8.87
CA LYS A 307 19.04 -24.09 -8.03
C LYS A 307 17.75 -24.28 -8.85
N LYS A 308 17.44 -23.33 -9.71
CA LYS A 308 16.26 -23.43 -10.58
C LYS A 308 16.40 -24.53 -11.62
N GLY A 309 17.55 -24.65 -12.26
CA GLY A 309 17.87 -25.75 -13.18
C GLY A 309 17.68 -27.11 -12.54
N ALA A 310 18.19 -27.31 -11.31
CA ALA A 310 18.02 -28.56 -10.55
C ALA A 310 16.54 -28.85 -10.23
N ILE A 311 15.79 -27.85 -9.76
CA ILE A 311 14.37 -28.01 -9.42
C ILE A 311 13.56 -28.43 -10.66
N PHE A 312 13.72 -27.69 -11.78
CA PHE A 312 13.00 -28.03 -13.02
C PHE A 312 13.49 -29.32 -13.67
N GLY A 313 14.77 -29.68 -13.50
CA GLY A 313 15.29 -30.99 -13.87
C GLY A 313 14.60 -32.11 -13.10
N PHE A 314 14.39 -31.93 -11.80
CA PHE A 314 13.66 -32.90 -10.98
C PHE A 314 12.17 -33.02 -11.38
N VAL A 315 11.53 -31.89 -11.65
CA VAL A 315 10.14 -31.88 -12.17
C VAL A 315 10.08 -32.59 -13.54
N GLY A 316 11.06 -32.37 -14.41
CA GLY A 316 11.16 -33.06 -15.69
C GLY A 316 11.32 -34.55 -15.56
N LEU A 317 12.14 -35.00 -14.61
CA LEU A 317 12.32 -36.41 -14.30
C LEU A 317 11.03 -37.06 -13.81
N PHE A 318 10.32 -36.37 -12.91
CA PHE A 318 9.01 -36.83 -12.42
C PHE A 318 7.97 -36.94 -13.53
N LEU A 319 7.81 -35.88 -14.34
CA LEU A 319 6.88 -35.88 -15.48
C LEU A 319 7.24 -36.96 -16.52
N GLY A 320 8.52 -37.15 -16.80
CA GLY A 320 8.99 -38.21 -17.69
C GLY A 320 8.67 -39.61 -17.19
N THR A 321 8.81 -39.85 -15.88
CA THR A 321 8.42 -41.15 -15.28
C THR A 321 6.91 -41.37 -15.38
N VAL A 322 6.10 -40.37 -15.08
CA VAL A 322 4.64 -40.44 -15.20
C VAL A 322 4.21 -40.71 -16.65
N LEU A 323 4.85 -40.07 -17.61
CA LEU A 323 4.61 -40.28 -19.04
C LEU A 323 4.90 -41.72 -19.49
N VAL A 324 6.05 -42.28 -19.08
CA VAL A 324 6.42 -43.65 -19.44
C VAL A 324 5.44 -44.68 -18.85
N VAL A 325 5.06 -44.49 -17.56
CA VAL A 325 4.10 -45.36 -16.90
C VAL A 325 2.70 -45.19 -17.49
N GLY A 326 2.25 -43.97 -17.70
CA GLY A 326 0.93 -43.67 -18.29
C GLY A 326 0.77 -44.20 -19.68
N PHE A 327 1.80 -44.08 -20.54
CA PHE A 327 1.78 -44.68 -21.91
C PHE A 327 1.64 -46.20 -21.89
N HIS A 328 2.29 -46.85 -20.92
CA HIS A 328 2.19 -48.30 -20.78
C HIS A 328 0.83 -48.73 -20.29
N LEU A 329 0.26 -48.04 -19.31
CA LEU A 329 -1.10 -48.31 -18.82
C LEU A 329 -2.14 -48.12 -19.93
N ALA A 330 -2.03 -47.04 -20.70
CA ALA A 330 -2.90 -46.82 -21.86
C ALA A 330 -2.78 -47.91 -22.91
N LYS A 331 -1.56 -48.36 -23.21
CA LYS A 331 -1.34 -49.46 -24.18
C LYS A 331 -1.91 -50.80 -23.66
N GLU A 332 -1.75 -51.12 -22.40
CA GLU A 332 -2.34 -52.34 -21.82
C GLU A 332 -3.87 -52.28 -21.83
N PHE A 333 -4.44 -51.11 -21.54
CA PHE A 333 -5.89 -50.91 -21.60
C PHE A 333 -6.44 -51.10 -23.04
N LEU A 334 -5.80 -50.52 -24.05
CA LEU A 334 -6.17 -50.66 -25.44
C LEU A 334 -6.05 -52.11 -25.92
N VAL A 335 -5.01 -52.85 -25.51
CA VAL A 335 -4.85 -54.27 -25.88
C VAL A 335 -5.94 -55.13 -25.22
N LYS A 336 -6.28 -54.88 -23.96
CA LYS A 336 -7.38 -55.57 -23.29
C LYS A 336 -8.73 -55.26 -23.93
N GLN A 337 -8.97 -54.06 -24.34
CA GLN A 337 -10.19 -53.64 -25.02
C GLN A 337 -10.31 -54.31 -26.41
N LYS A 338 -9.21 -54.38 -27.18
CA LYS A 338 -9.18 -55.13 -28.48
C LYS A 338 -9.43 -56.65 -28.29
N GLN A 339 -8.90 -57.22 -27.22
CA GLN A 339 -9.14 -58.67 -26.93
C GLN A 339 -10.58 -58.92 -26.49
N ALA A 340 -11.20 -58.00 -25.74
CA ALA A 340 -12.61 -58.08 -25.35
C ALA A 340 -13.53 -57.96 -26.62
N PHE A 341 -13.22 -57.04 -27.52
CA PHE A 341 -13.95 -56.89 -28.78
C PHE A 341 -13.84 -58.13 -29.71
N ARG A 342 -12.64 -58.75 -29.76
CA ARG A 342 -12.46 -59.99 -30.55
C ARG A 342 -13.19 -61.20 -29.98
N LYS A 343 -13.47 -61.20 -28.67
CA LYS A 343 -14.25 -62.29 -28.02
C LYS A 343 -15.76 -62.09 -28.16
N MET A 344 -16.24 -60.88 -28.49
CA MET A 344 -17.66 -60.60 -28.70
C MET A 344 -18.11 -60.74 -30.18
N ASN A 345 -17.16 -60.79 -31.13
CA ASN A 345 -17.44 -61.06 -32.56
C ASN A 345 -16.50 -62.17 -33.00
N PRO A 346 -16.94 -63.47 -32.89
CA PRO A 346 -16.20 -64.63 -33.38
C PRO A 346 -16.11 -64.71 -34.88
#